data_ea2095703249b1bf3091a309a5b1023b
#
_entry.id   ea2095703249b1bf3091a309a5b1023b
#
_cell.length_a   1.000
_cell.length_b   1.000
_cell.length_c   1.000
_cell.angle_alpha   90.00
_cell.angle_beta   90.00
_cell.angle_gamma   90.00
#
_symmetry.space_group_name_H-M   'P 1'
#
loop_
_entity.id
_entity.type
_entity.pdbx_description
1 polymer ?
#
loop_
_entity_poly.entity_id
_entity_poly.type
_entity_poly.pdbx_seq_one_letter_code
_entity_poly.pdbx_strand_id
1 'polypeptide(L)'
;MRNLKKILALALALVMTLSLMTVANAFNDDKDIDAKYDEAVTVLSELKVFKGVNDGSNFAPKQTITRAEVAAIIYRIVTGDVNDSKAGLYASYAETSFSDVKSTDWYAGYIGYCSNAGLI
;
A
#
# COMPACT_ATOMS: atom_id res chain seq x y z
N MET A 1 -14.00 36.42 22.96
CA MET A 1 -15.19 35.57 22.88
C MET A 1 -15.76 35.46 21.48
N ARG A 2 -15.94 36.57 20.75
CA ARG A 2 -16.44 36.52 19.36
C ARG A 2 -15.54 35.73 18.40
N ASN A 3 -14.22 35.73 18.60
CA ASN A 3 -13.26 35.02 17.78
C ASN A 3 -13.25 33.50 18.04
N LEU A 4 -13.52 33.08 19.28
CA LEU A 4 -13.60 31.65 19.64
C LEU A 4 -14.74 30.95 18.92
N LYS A 5 -15.94 31.58 18.85
CA LYS A 5 -17.09 31.05 18.11
C LYS A 5 -16.81 30.91 16.61
N LYS A 6 -16.08 31.86 16.02
CA LYS A 6 -15.66 31.81 14.60
C LYS A 6 -14.64 30.71 14.37
N ILE A 7 -13.67 30.55 15.26
CA ILE A 7 -12.66 29.48 15.18
C ILE A 7 -13.31 28.11 15.33
N LEU A 8 -14.25 27.95 16.27
CA LEU A 8 -15.00 26.70 16.45
C LEU A 8 -15.88 26.37 15.22
N ALA A 9 -16.55 27.35 14.64
CA ALA A 9 -17.35 27.18 13.44
C ALA A 9 -16.47 26.79 12.24
N LEU A 10 -15.30 27.38 12.11
CA LEU A 10 -14.35 27.07 11.04
C LEU A 10 -13.76 25.65 11.22
N ALA A 11 -13.39 25.28 12.44
CA ALA A 11 -12.90 23.94 12.76
C ALA A 11 -13.97 22.86 12.51
N LEU A 12 -15.23 23.12 12.88
CA LEU A 12 -16.35 22.22 12.61
C LEU A 12 -16.65 22.09 11.12
N ALA A 13 -16.62 23.20 10.37
CA ALA A 13 -16.77 23.19 8.93
C ALA A 13 -15.65 22.40 8.24
N LEU A 14 -14.40 22.53 8.70
CA LEU A 14 -13.26 21.78 8.19
C LEU A 14 -13.40 20.28 8.44
N VAL A 15 -13.82 19.87 9.65
CA VAL A 15 -14.09 18.47 9.99
C VAL A 15 -15.22 17.89 9.15
N MET A 16 -16.30 18.65 8.93
CA MET A 16 -17.43 18.23 8.10
C MET A 16 -17.07 18.12 6.63
N THR A 17 -16.23 18.99 6.10
CA THR A 17 -15.75 18.92 4.70
C THR A 17 -14.81 17.74 4.48
N LEU A 18 -14.00 17.39 5.47
CA LEU A 18 -13.15 16.18 5.44
C LEU A 18 -13.98 14.88 5.50
N SER A 19 -15.11 14.89 6.22
CA SER A 19 -16.01 13.72 6.30
C SER A 19 -16.90 13.56 5.05
N LEU A 20 -17.05 14.62 4.25
CA LEU A 20 -17.76 14.60 2.97
C LEU A 20 -16.84 14.33 1.77
N MET A 21 -15.51 14.20 1.98
CA MET A 21 -14.65 13.61 0.97
C MET A 21 -15.11 12.17 0.76
N THR A 22 -15.97 11.98 -0.23
CA THR A 22 -16.18 10.66 -0.81
C THR A 22 -14.80 10.16 -1.19
N VAL A 23 -14.35 9.12 -0.53
CA VAL A 23 -13.14 8.42 -0.92
C VAL A 23 -13.40 8.02 -2.37
N ALA A 24 -12.70 8.66 -3.28
CA ALA A 24 -12.76 8.26 -4.68
C ALA A 24 -12.28 6.82 -4.71
N ASN A 25 -13.08 5.94 -5.32
CA ASN A 25 -12.73 4.54 -5.45
C ASN A 25 -11.27 4.42 -5.89
N ALA A 26 -10.45 3.75 -5.07
CA ALA A 26 -9.03 3.62 -5.35
C ALA A 26 -8.77 2.79 -6.61
N PHE A 27 -9.70 1.87 -6.92
CA PHE A 27 -9.59 0.92 -8.03
C PHE A 27 -10.85 0.88 -8.89
N ASN A 28 -10.69 0.56 -10.17
CA ASN A 28 -11.80 0.43 -11.11
C ASN A 28 -12.75 -0.74 -10.77
N ASP A 29 -12.26 -1.74 -10.05
CA ASP A 29 -12.97 -2.94 -9.63
C ASP A 29 -13.39 -2.94 -8.15
N ASP A 30 -13.47 -1.78 -7.52
CA ASP A 30 -13.88 -1.64 -6.11
C ASP A 30 -15.20 -2.34 -5.79
N LYS A 31 -16.14 -2.34 -6.73
CA LYS A 31 -17.43 -3.03 -6.60
C LYS A 31 -17.31 -4.56 -6.41
N ASP A 32 -16.19 -5.14 -6.81
CA ASP A 32 -15.91 -6.57 -6.70
C ASP A 32 -15.25 -6.94 -5.36
N ILE A 33 -14.89 -5.92 -4.56
CA ILE A 33 -14.33 -6.10 -3.23
C ILE A 33 -15.47 -6.39 -2.24
N ASP A 34 -15.32 -7.46 -1.45
CA ASP A 34 -16.29 -7.76 -0.38
C ASP A 34 -16.34 -6.60 0.61
N ALA A 35 -17.55 -6.15 0.95
CA ALA A 35 -17.80 -5.00 1.81
C ALA A 35 -17.05 -5.06 3.16
N LYS A 36 -16.81 -6.25 3.69
CA LYS A 36 -16.06 -6.44 4.94
C LYS A 36 -14.59 -6.07 4.85
N TYR A 37 -14.02 -6.02 3.63
CA TYR A 37 -12.63 -5.66 3.37
C TYR A 37 -12.45 -4.27 2.77
N ASP A 38 -13.54 -3.62 2.37
CA ASP A 38 -13.53 -2.35 1.64
C ASP A 38 -12.75 -1.26 2.39
N GLU A 39 -13.01 -1.08 3.68
CA GLU A 39 -12.30 -0.12 4.51
C GLU A 39 -10.79 -0.42 4.58
N ALA A 40 -10.42 -1.69 4.78
CA ALA A 40 -9.02 -2.08 4.87
C ALA A 40 -8.29 -1.87 3.54
N VAL A 41 -8.91 -2.22 2.42
CA VAL A 41 -8.35 -1.98 1.08
C VAL A 41 -8.18 -0.50 0.81
N THR A 42 -9.19 0.30 1.13
CA THR A 42 -9.15 1.76 0.98
C THR A 42 -7.99 2.37 1.77
N VAL A 43 -7.91 2.09 3.07
CA VAL A 43 -6.86 2.65 3.94
C VAL A 43 -5.46 2.23 3.47
N LEU A 44 -5.25 0.96 3.16
CA LEU A 44 -3.93 0.47 2.73
C LEU A 44 -3.54 0.99 1.33
N SER A 45 -4.51 1.31 0.50
CA SER A 45 -4.27 1.94 -0.80
C SER A 45 -3.92 3.42 -0.67
N GLU A 46 -4.62 4.15 0.21
CA GLU A 46 -4.29 5.55 0.52
C GLU A 46 -2.90 5.69 1.15
N LEU A 47 -2.52 4.74 2.00
CA LEU A 47 -1.17 4.64 2.57
C LEU A 47 -0.13 4.15 1.55
N LYS A 48 -0.53 3.84 0.32
CA LYS A 48 0.33 3.32 -0.76
C LYS A 48 1.02 1.99 -0.44
N VAL A 49 0.48 1.25 0.52
CA VAL A 49 0.90 -0.13 0.82
C VAL A 49 0.39 -1.07 -0.28
N PHE A 50 -0.89 -0.93 -0.64
CA PHE A 50 -1.47 -1.56 -1.83
C PHE A 50 -1.36 -0.62 -3.03
N LYS A 51 -0.78 -1.12 -4.11
CA LYS A 51 -0.60 -0.36 -5.35
C LYS A 51 -1.44 -0.87 -6.51
N GLY A 52 -2.17 -1.98 -6.28
CA GLY A 52 -2.97 -2.61 -7.31
C GLY A 52 -2.15 -3.33 -8.38
N VAL A 53 -2.87 -3.82 -9.38
CA VAL A 53 -2.34 -4.48 -10.59
C VAL A 53 -2.73 -3.65 -11.81
N ASN A 54 -2.24 -4.00 -13.00
CA ASN A 54 -2.53 -3.27 -14.24
C ASN A 54 -2.24 -1.75 -14.09
N ASP A 55 -0.99 -1.40 -13.84
CA ASP A 55 -0.54 -0.02 -13.62
C ASP A 55 -1.26 0.68 -12.44
N GLY A 56 -1.76 -0.10 -11.48
CA GLY A 56 -2.45 0.41 -10.30
C GLY A 56 -3.94 0.69 -10.50
N SER A 57 -4.50 0.33 -11.65
CA SER A 57 -5.92 0.61 -11.95
C SER A 57 -6.90 -0.35 -11.27
N ASN A 58 -6.47 -1.57 -10.95
CA ASN A 58 -7.32 -2.63 -10.41
C ASN A 58 -6.72 -3.22 -9.13
N PHE A 59 -7.58 -3.62 -8.21
CA PHE A 59 -7.20 -4.37 -7.00
C PHE A 59 -7.12 -5.89 -7.27
N ALA A 60 -7.98 -6.40 -8.14
CA ALA A 60 -8.13 -7.81 -8.51
C ALA A 60 -8.41 -8.74 -7.31
N PRO A 61 -9.52 -8.54 -6.57
CA PRO A 61 -9.81 -9.23 -5.32
C PRO A 61 -9.97 -10.76 -5.46
N LYS A 62 -10.25 -11.23 -6.67
CA LYS A 62 -10.41 -12.66 -6.96
C LYS A 62 -9.15 -13.33 -7.48
N GLN A 63 -8.10 -12.56 -7.74
CA GLN A 63 -6.82 -13.08 -8.21
C GLN A 63 -5.98 -13.58 -7.04
N THR A 64 -5.32 -14.72 -7.22
CA THR A 64 -4.36 -15.24 -6.24
C THR A 64 -3.16 -14.32 -6.16
N ILE A 65 -2.81 -13.87 -4.95
CA ILE A 65 -1.61 -13.09 -4.69
C ILE A 65 -0.35 -13.94 -4.80
N THR A 66 0.69 -13.42 -5.42
CA THR A 66 1.98 -14.09 -5.53
C THR A 66 2.86 -13.88 -4.29
N ARG A 67 3.84 -14.75 -4.08
CA ARG A 67 4.86 -14.59 -3.01
C ARG A 67 5.60 -13.26 -3.14
N ALA A 68 5.91 -12.86 -4.37
CA ALA A 68 6.58 -11.60 -4.68
C ALA A 68 5.74 -10.36 -4.29
N GLU A 69 4.46 -10.39 -4.57
CA GLU A 69 3.52 -9.32 -4.20
C GLU A 69 3.36 -9.21 -2.68
N VAL A 70 3.28 -10.34 -1.98
CA VAL A 70 3.26 -10.37 -0.49
C VAL A 70 4.54 -9.75 0.06
N ALA A 71 5.70 -10.10 -0.47
CA ALA A 71 6.99 -9.53 -0.03
C ALA A 71 7.04 -8.01 -0.21
N ALA A 72 6.50 -7.49 -1.32
CA ALA A 72 6.42 -6.04 -1.56
C ALA A 72 5.51 -5.34 -0.52
N ILE A 73 4.38 -5.94 -0.19
CA ILE A 73 3.46 -5.41 0.83
C ILE A 73 4.14 -5.40 2.21
N ILE A 74 4.76 -6.50 2.61
CA ILE A 74 5.48 -6.61 3.88
C ILE A 74 6.60 -5.57 3.95
N TYR A 75 7.39 -5.43 2.89
CA TYR A 75 8.46 -4.43 2.80
C TYR A 75 7.93 -3.03 3.10
N ARG A 76 6.87 -2.60 2.43
CA ARG A 76 6.28 -1.27 2.61
C ARG A 76 5.75 -1.05 4.02
N ILE A 77 5.10 -2.07 4.61
CA ILE A 77 4.58 -1.99 5.99
C ILE A 77 5.73 -1.84 6.99
N VAL A 78 6.75 -2.67 6.87
CA VAL A 78 7.84 -2.73 7.86
C VAL A 78 8.79 -1.56 7.75
N THR A 79 9.10 -1.13 6.53
CA THR A 79 10.07 -0.04 6.30
C THR A 79 9.44 1.35 6.26
N GLY A 80 8.15 1.45 5.96
CA GLY A 80 7.49 2.71 5.64
C GLY A 80 7.90 3.31 4.29
N ASP A 81 8.73 2.63 3.50
CA ASP A 81 9.17 3.06 2.17
C ASP A 81 8.11 2.74 1.11
N VAL A 82 7.01 3.47 1.15
CA VAL A 82 5.86 3.27 0.25
C VAL A 82 6.15 3.68 -1.20
N ASN A 83 7.23 4.40 -1.45
CA ASN A 83 7.69 4.76 -2.79
C ASN A 83 8.68 3.74 -3.36
N ASP A 84 9.04 2.71 -2.60
CA ASP A 84 9.97 1.65 -2.99
C ASP A 84 11.40 2.16 -3.34
N SER A 85 11.76 3.33 -2.81
CA SER A 85 12.98 4.05 -3.17
C SER A 85 14.26 3.33 -2.77
N LYS A 86 14.20 2.47 -1.75
CA LYS A 86 15.34 1.74 -1.20
C LYS A 86 15.29 0.24 -1.46
N ALA A 87 14.20 -0.27 -2.04
CA ALA A 87 14.02 -1.70 -2.25
C ALA A 87 15.16 -2.32 -3.08
N GLY A 88 15.59 -1.64 -4.15
CA GLY A 88 16.67 -2.11 -5.03
C GLY A 88 18.00 -2.37 -4.34
N LEU A 89 18.27 -1.76 -3.18
CA LEU A 89 19.49 -1.98 -2.41
C LEU A 89 19.64 -3.43 -1.90
N TYR A 90 18.54 -4.16 -1.82
CA TYR A 90 18.49 -5.53 -1.29
C TYR A 90 18.41 -6.61 -2.38
N ALA A 91 18.42 -6.22 -3.67
CA ALA A 91 18.20 -7.16 -4.76
C ALA A 91 19.23 -8.31 -4.80
N SER A 92 20.49 -8.03 -4.48
CA SER A 92 21.56 -9.04 -4.45
C SER A 92 21.38 -10.11 -3.36
N TYR A 93 20.72 -9.77 -2.26
CA TYR A 93 20.42 -10.74 -1.20
C TYR A 93 19.42 -11.80 -1.65
N ALA A 94 18.52 -11.46 -2.58
CA ALA A 94 17.53 -12.40 -3.09
C ALA A 94 18.18 -13.55 -3.85
N GLU A 95 19.16 -13.27 -4.72
CA GLU A 95 19.89 -14.29 -5.49
C GLU A 95 20.64 -15.28 -4.61
N THR A 96 21.15 -14.84 -3.46
CA THR A 96 21.88 -15.71 -2.54
C THR A 96 20.93 -16.57 -1.69
N SER A 97 19.68 -16.14 -1.51
CA SER A 97 18.69 -16.82 -0.67
C SER A 97 17.79 -17.75 -1.45
N PHE A 98 17.50 -17.45 -2.72
CA PHE A 98 16.55 -18.18 -3.54
C PHE A 98 17.10 -18.43 -4.95
N SER A 99 17.07 -19.68 -5.40
CA SER A 99 17.59 -20.09 -6.71
C SER A 99 16.72 -19.63 -7.90
N ASP A 100 15.48 -19.30 -7.64
CA ASP A 100 14.48 -18.86 -8.62
C ASP A 100 14.27 -17.35 -8.66
N VAL A 101 15.12 -16.57 -7.99
CA VAL A 101 15.09 -15.11 -7.97
C VAL A 101 16.39 -14.55 -8.53
N LYS A 102 16.29 -13.68 -9.52
CA LYS A 102 17.44 -12.95 -10.08
C LYS A 102 17.42 -11.51 -9.57
N SER A 103 18.58 -10.91 -9.37
CA SER A 103 18.70 -9.50 -8.94
C SER A 103 18.05 -8.50 -9.90
N THR A 104 17.81 -8.92 -11.13
CA THR A 104 17.13 -8.13 -12.17
C THR A 104 15.60 -8.24 -12.14
N ASP A 105 15.05 -9.15 -11.34
CA ASP A 105 13.60 -9.29 -11.20
C ASP A 105 13.02 -8.10 -10.43
N TRP A 106 11.84 -7.62 -10.85
CA TRP A 106 11.20 -6.46 -10.23
C TRP A 106 10.98 -6.61 -8.73
N TYR A 107 10.80 -7.85 -8.28
CA TYR A 107 10.53 -8.19 -6.88
C TYR A 107 11.78 -8.51 -6.06
N ALA A 108 12.95 -8.56 -6.69
CA ALA A 108 14.19 -9.00 -6.03
C ALA A 108 14.52 -8.18 -4.78
N GLY A 109 14.34 -6.88 -4.83
CA GLY A 109 14.61 -6.00 -3.70
C GLY A 109 13.71 -6.26 -2.50
N TYR A 110 12.44 -6.53 -2.70
CA TYR A 110 11.49 -6.84 -1.62
C TYR A 110 11.79 -8.20 -0.99
N ILE A 111 12.03 -9.21 -1.82
CA ILE A 111 12.40 -10.56 -1.37
C ILE A 111 13.74 -10.52 -0.64
N GLY A 112 14.72 -9.81 -1.19
CA GLY A 112 16.03 -9.66 -0.57
C GLY A 112 15.96 -9.00 0.80
N TYR A 113 15.17 -7.94 0.95
CA TYR A 113 14.92 -7.32 2.25
C TYR A 113 14.28 -8.28 3.23
N CYS A 114 13.17 -8.90 2.83
CA CYS A 114 12.40 -9.79 3.71
C CYS A 114 13.25 -10.98 4.16
N SER A 115 14.07 -11.57 3.28
CA SER A 115 15.00 -12.64 3.61
C SER A 115 16.10 -12.17 4.57
N ASN A 116 16.73 -11.02 4.27
CA ASN A 116 17.79 -10.48 5.12
C ASN A 116 17.29 -10.08 6.53
N ALA A 117 16.03 -9.64 6.62
CA ALA A 117 15.38 -9.28 7.88
C ALA A 117 14.79 -10.50 8.64
N GLY A 118 14.88 -11.70 8.09
CA GLY A 118 14.32 -12.90 8.69
C GLY A 118 12.79 -12.97 8.71
N LEU A 119 12.14 -12.30 7.78
CA LEU A 119 10.67 -12.26 7.64
C LEU A 119 10.14 -13.41 6.78
N ILE A 120 10.98 -13.95 5.93
CA ILE A 120 10.74 -15.12 5.07
C ILE A 120 11.97 -16.02 5.03
#